data_f8b85c8ab86371df58900090e73da305
#
_entry.id   f8b85c8ab86371df58900090e73da305
#
_cell.length_a   1.000
_cell.length_b   1.000
_cell.length_c   1.000
_cell.angle_alpha   90.00
_cell.angle_beta   90.00
_cell.angle_gamma   90.00
#
_symmetry.space_group_name_H-M   'P 1'
#
loop_
_entity.id
_entity.type
_entity.pdbx_description
1 polymer ?
#
loop_
_entity_poly.entity_id
_entity_poly.type
_entity_poly.pdbx_seq_one_letter_code
_entity_poly.pdbx_strand_id
1 'polypeptide(L)' 'RNMIELIGTNAGLVWNALNEGGKMSVKAVKKATKIKAEKDMYAAFGWLAKEGKLAFENVEGELYVALV' A
#
# COMPACT_ATOMS: atom_id res chain seq x y z
N ARG A 1 -7.75 -14.77 13.57
CA ARG A 1 -7.96 -13.66 12.67
C ARG A 1 -7.89 -14.14 11.22
N ASN A 2 -8.89 -13.83 10.42
CA ASN A 2 -8.90 -14.36 9.08
C ASN A 2 -8.14 -13.46 8.11
N MET A 3 -7.82 -14.01 6.96
CA MET A 3 -7.00 -13.35 5.95
C MET A 3 -7.67 -12.09 5.41
N ILE A 4 -8.98 -12.12 5.23
CA ILE A 4 -9.70 -10.96 4.67
C ILE A 4 -9.62 -9.78 5.64
N GLU A 5 -9.79 -10.03 6.92
CA GLU A 5 -9.65 -8.98 7.93
C GLU A 5 -8.25 -8.40 7.94
N LEU A 6 -7.24 -9.25 7.81
CA LEU A 6 -5.85 -8.80 7.79
C LEU A 6 -5.60 -7.91 6.56
N ILE A 7 -6.07 -8.35 5.40
CA ILE A 7 -5.91 -7.56 4.18
C ILE A 7 -6.59 -6.21 4.33
N GLY A 8 -7.82 -6.19 4.85
CA GLY A 8 -8.55 -4.94 5.02
C GLY A 8 -7.88 -4.00 6.01
N THR A 9 -7.39 -4.54 7.14
CA THR A 9 -6.68 -3.73 8.13
C THR A 9 -5.41 -3.14 7.52
N ASN A 10 -4.64 -3.96 6.79
CA ASN A 10 -3.41 -3.48 6.15
C ASN A 10 -3.72 -2.47 5.05
N ALA A 11 -4.83 -2.64 4.33
CA ALA A 11 -5.25 -1.66 3.34
C ALA A 11 -5.50 -0.30 3.99
N GLY A 12 -6.11 -0.29 5.16
CA GLY A 12 -6.31 0.95 5.92
C GLY A 12 -4.99 1.60 6.32
N LEU A 13 -4.01 0.80 6.74
CA LEU A 13 -2.69 1.33 7.08
C LEU A 13 -2.01 1.95 5.86
N VAL A 14 -2.09 1.30 4.72
CA VAL A 14 -1.50 1.81 3.47
C VAL A 14 -2.20 3.10 3.07
N TRP A 15 -3.54 3.11 3.11
CA TRP A 15 -4.29 4.30 2.73
C TRP A 15 -3.91 5.49 3.61
N ASN A 16 -3.85 5.27 4.93
CA ASN A 16 -3.50 6.35 5.84
C ASN A 16 -2.09 6.88 5.59
N ALA A 17 -1.13 5.98 5.34
CA ALA A 17 0.24 6.39 5.07
C ALA A 17 0.31 7.27 3.82
N LEU A 18 -0.38 6.87 2.76
CA LEU A 18 -0.38 7.64 1.51
C LEU A 18 -1.16 8.94 1.64
N ASN A 19 -2.23 8.93 2.44
CA ASN A 19 -3.03 10.14 2.66
C ASN A 19 -2.23 11.19 3.41
N GLU A 20 -1.42 10.77 4.38
CA GLU A 20 -0.63 11.71 5.17
C GLU A 20 0.64 12.12 4.45
N GLY A 21 1.33 11.17 3.83
CA GLY A 21 2.65 11.41 3.25
C GLY A 21 2.66 11.71 1.76
N GLY A 22 1.55 11.49 1.08
CA GLY A 22 1.49 11.65 -0.36
C GLY A 22 2.15 10.50 -1.10
N LYS A 23 2.45 10.71 -2.37
CA LYS A 23 3.11 9.71 -3.21
C LYS A 23 4.44 9.30 -2.60
N MET A 24 4.68 8.00 -2.52
CA MET A 24 5.95 7.51 -1.97
C MET A 24 6.31 6.18 -2.59
N SER A 25 7.58 5.79 -2.45
CA SER A 25 8.03 4.51 -2.96
C SER A 25 7.40 3.38 -2.16
N VAL A 26 7.32 2.19 -2.79
CA VAL A 26 6.79 1.00 -2.12
C VAL A 26 7.62 0.69 -0.86
N LYS A 27 8.94 0.90 -0.93
CA LYS A 27 9.79 0.71 0.24
C LYS A 27 9.42 1.65 1.38
N ALA A 28 9.11 2.91 1.05
CA ALA A 28 8.70 3.88 2.05
C ALA A 28 7.35 3.54 2.65
N VAL A 29 6.42 3.02 1.84
CA VAL A 29 5.13 2.56 2.35
C VAL A 29 5.32 1.44 3.35
N LYS A 30 6.17 0.47 3.01
CA LYS A 30 6.43 -0.64 3.93
C LYS A 30 6.96 -0.14 5.27
N LYS A 31 7.88 0.81 5.22
CA LYS A 31 8.47 1.39 6.43
C LYS A 31 7.42 2.17 7.22
N ALA A 32 6.63 2.99 6.56
CA ALA A 32 5.63 3.84 7.21
C ALA A 32 4.53 3.01 7.88
N THR A 33 4.10 1.94 7.23
CA THR A 33 3.02 1.09 7.74
C THR A 33 3.51 0.06 8.75
N LYS A 34 4.81 -0.22 8.76
CA LYS A 34 5.43 -1.26 9.58
C LYS A 34 4.93 -2.66 9.24
N ILE A 35 4.36 -2.83 8.07
CA ILE A 35 3.98 -4.16 7.56
C ILE A 35 5.27 -4.88 7.21
N LYS A 36 5.52 -6.03 7.84
CA LYS A 36 6.81 -6.70 7.71
C LYS A 36 6.92 -7.59 6.49
N ALA A 37 5.84 -8.26 6.10
CA ALA A 37 5.86 -9.18 4.98
C ALA A 37 5.40 -8.47 3.72
N GLU A 38 6.22 -8.51 2.66
CA GLU A 38 5.85 -7.89 1.39
C GLU A 38 4.55 -8.45 0.83
N LYS A 39 4.33 -9.76 1.01
CA LYS A 39 3.09 -10.36 0.50
C LYS A 39 1.87 -9.70 1.13
N ASP A 40 1.94 -9.34 2.40
CA ASP A 40 0.83 -8.69 3.09
C ASP A 40 0.62 -7.28 2.57
N MET A 41 1.71 -6.57 2.30
CA MET A 41 1.62 -5.23 1.75
C MET A 41 1.03 -5.25 0.34
N TYR A 42 1.48 -6.19 -0.50
CA TYR A 42 0.95 -6.29 -1.87
C TYR A 42 -0.50 -6.73 -1.88
N ALA A 43 -0.91 -7.57 -0.92
CA ALA A 43 -2.33 -7.92 -0.79
C ALA A 43 -3.16 -6.68 -0.49
N ALA A 44 -2.65 -5.81 0.39
CA ALA A 44 -3.33 -4.55 0.70
C ALA A 44 -3.38 -3.63 -0.52
N PHE A 45 -2.30 -3.58 -1.29
CA PHE A 45 -2.29 -2.82 -2.55
C PHE A 45 -3.36 -3.35 -3.50
N GLY A 46 -3.47 -4.67 -3.64
CA GLY A 46 -4.47 -5.27 -4.52
C GLY A 46 -5.89 -4.91 -4.11
N TRP A 47 -6.14 -4.91 -2.82
CA TRP A 47 -7.44 -4.50 -2.28
C TRP A 47 -7.78 -3.08 -2.70
N LEU A 48 -6.85 -2.14 -2.45
CA LEU A 48 -7.07 -0.73 -2.77
C LEU A 48 -7.10 -0.48 -4.28
N ALA A 49 -6.28 -1.22 -5.04
CA ALA A 49 -6.27 -1.09 -6.49
C ALA A 49 -7.59 -1.54 -7.09
N LYS A 50 -8.16 -2.63 -6.58
CA LYS A 50 -9.46 -3.12 -7.02
C LYS A 50 -10.53 -2.06 -6.79
N GLU A 51 -10.41 -1.31 -5.71
CA GLU A 51 -11.36 -0.24 -5.39
C GLU A 51 -11.07 1.05 -6.16
N GLY A 52 -10.05 1.04 -7.01
CA GLY A 52 -9.71 2.22 -7.81
C GLY A 52 -9.07 3.35 -7.02
N LYS A 53 -8.44 3.02 -5.89
CA LYS A 53 -7.91 4.05 -4.99
C LYS A 53 -6.42 4.30 -5.13
N LEU A 54 -5.72 3.51 -5.92
CA LEU A 54 -4.27 3.62 -6.06
C LEU A 54 -3.85 3.86 -7.51
N ALA A 55 -2.77 4.60 -7.66
CA ALA A 55 -2.05 4.72 -8.91
C ALA A 55 -0.60 4.33 -8.65
N PHE A 56 0.00 3.62 -9.61
CA PHE A 56 1.37 3.17 -9.51
C PHE A 56 2.21 3.78 -10.63
N GLU A 57 3.47 4.04 -10.33
CA GLU A 57 4.39 4.60 -11.32
C GLU A 57 5.77 3.99 -11.08
N ASN A 58 6.39 3.49 -12.15
CA ASN A 58 7.77 3.00 -12.07
C ASN A 58 8.69 4.12 -12.51
N VAL A 59 9.60 4.53 -11.62
CA VAL A 59 10.55 5.60 -11.90
C VAL A 59 11.95 5.02 -11.76
N GLU A 60 12.62 4.83 -12.89
CA GLU A 60 14.00 4.33 -12.93
C GLU A 60 14.15 3.05 -12.13
N GLY A 61 13.23 2.12 -12.32
CA GLY A 61 13.29 0.81 -11.68
C GLY A 61 12.69 0.77 -10.28
N GLU A 62 12.25 1.89 -9.74
CA GLU A 62 11.64 1.92 -8.41
C GLU A 62 10.15 2.21 -8.53
N LEU A 63 9.36 1.40 -7.82
CA LEU A 63 7.89 1.53 -7.89
C LEU A 63 7.41 2.52 -6.85
N TYR A 64 6.61 3.48 -7.32
CA TYR A 64 5.96 4.49 -6.48
C TYR A 64 4.46 4.28 -6.48
N VAL A 65 3.81 4.66 -5.41
CA VAL A 65 2.37 4.51 -5.25
C VAL A 65 1.79 5.79 -4.65
N ALA A 66 0.58 6.11 -5.08
CA ALA A 66 -0.13 7.30 -4.61
C ALA A 66 -1.62 7.00 -4.58
N LEU A 67 -2.35 7.80 -3.81
CA LEU A 67 -3.81 7.77 -3.88
C LEU A 67 -4.28 8.48 -5.13
N VAL A 68 -5.36 7.95 -5.69
CA VAL A 68 -6.03 8.58 -6.84
C VAL A 68 -6.92 9.71 -6.35
#